data_7c062e8866205660e0cc08b46e65efe4
#
_entry.id   7c062e8866205660e0cc08b46e65efe4
#
_cell.length_a   1.000
_cell.length_b   1.000
_cell.length_c   1.000
_cell.angle_alpha   90.00
_cell.angle_beta   90.00
_cell.angle_gamma   90.00
#
_symmetry.space_group_name_H-M   'P 1'
#
loop_
_entity.id
_entity.type
_entity.pdbx_description
1 polymer ?
#
loop_
_entity_poly.entity_id
_entity_poly.type
_entity_poly.pdbx_seq_one_letter_code
_entity_poly.pdbx_strand_id
1 'polypeptide(L)'
;EVIRPVRAIKVGDITGLSGRSFPGRARAAQEVDLSFRVAGPLIELPNDIVGREYRQGDEIARIDPRDYEVKVRELEARLDRARSSVKRAKGEYKRELNIFEQDAGATSKTAVDRKRDTRDQAIAEVKSLEASLDAAKDDLRYTNLIAPFDGRVVAKYVENFQDVRAKQHVVRLLDTSQVKIVVDIPENMISQLSYVEDINVVYDAFPGRSIPASIHEVGTEASLTTRTYPVTLIHEQPEDITILAGMAGRASGRVKTAEDAAAQGISVPVGAVFTPDTEEQNYVWVIDEQSGQVARRAVTAGALVPTGIEIRQGLESGEWIAVAGVHSLHEGQRVRLLKNGGE
;
A
#
# COMPACT_ATOMS: atom_id res chain seq x y z
N GLU A 1 37.41 5.30 -50.14
CA GLU A 1 36.69 6.14 -49.18
C GLU A 1 36.80 5.52 -47.79
N VAL A 2 37.46 6.22 -46.86
CA VAL A 2 37.66 5.65 -45.51
C VAL A 2 36.37 5.82 -44.71
N ILE A 3 35.60 4.72 -44.53
CA ILE A 3 34.40 4.71 -43.71
C ILE A 3 34.82 4.84 -42.25
N ARG A 4 34.56 6.01 -41.63
CA ARG A 4 34.90 6.26 -40.22
C ARG A 4 33.82 5.72 -39.29
N PRO A 5 34.21 5.03 -38.20
CA PRO A 5 33.27 4.66 -37.15
C PRO A 5 32.83 5.91 -36.38
N VAL A 6 31.53 6.09 -36.21
CA VAL A 6 30.94 7.23 -35.44
C VAL A 6 30.05 6.67 -34.35
N ARG A 7 30.21 7.21 -33.15
CA ARG A 7 29.35 6.88 -32.03
C ARG A 7 28.02 7.59 -32.22
N ALA A 8 26.95 6.82 -32.28
CA ALA A 8 25.60 7.34 -32.51
C ALA A 8 24.62 6.83 -31.45
N ILE A 9 23.58 7.61 -31.19
CA ILE A 9 22.45 7.24 -30.37
C ILE A 9 21.17 7.43 -31.17
N LYS A 10 20.15 6.67 -30.81
CA LYS A 10 18.80 6.85 -31.35
C LYS A 10 18.08 7.91 -30.55
N VAL A 11 17.56 8.92 -31.23
CA VAL A 11 16.81 10.03 -30.62
C VAL A 11 15.52 9.49 -30.01
N GLY A 12 15.24 9.87 -28.76
CA GLY A 12 14.08 9.36 -28.04
C GLY A 12 14.30 8.03 -27.33
N ASP A 13 15.48 7.41 -27.48
CA ASP A 13 15.93 6.30 -26.65
C ASP A 13 16.34 6.85 -25.26
N ILE A 14 15.33 7.38 -24.53
CA ILE A 14 15.52 7.75 -23.14
C ILE A 14 15.73 6.43 -22.41
N THR A 15 16.99 6.06 -22.20
CA THR A 15 17.42 4.91 -21.38
C THR A 15 17.08 5.15 -19.92
N GLY A 16 15.78 5.38 -19.65
CA GLY A 16 15.19 5.48 -18.34
C GLY A 16 14.53 4.16 -17.94
N LEU A 17 13.32 4.25 -17.40
CA LEU A 17 12.51 3.12 -16.96
C LEU A 17 11.89 2.31 -18.13
N SER A 18 11.75 2.91 -19.33
CA SER A 18 11.17 2.23 -20.50
C SER A 18 12.02 1.04 -20.93
N GLY A 19 11.37 -0.14 -21.02
CA GLY A 19 12.03 -1.38 -21.43
C GLY A 19 12.89 -2.04 -20.35
N ARG A 20 13.00 -1.46 -19.15
CA ARG A 20 13.66 -2.11 -18.01
C ARG A 20 12.64 -2.86 -17.17
N SER A 21 13.08 -3.99 -16.62
CA SER A 21 12.30 -4.76 -15.65
C SER A 21 13.01 -4.73 -14.29
N PHE A 22 12.22 -4.52 -13.23
CA PHE A 22 12.71 -4.48 -11.87
C PHE A 22 12.22 -5.72 -11.13
N PRO A 23 13.13 -6.49 -10.52
CA PRO A 23 12.75 -7.65 -9.74
C PRO A 23 12.04 -7.22 -8.48
N GLY A 24 11.06 -8.02 -8.07
CA GLY A 24 10.28 -7.78 -6.86
C GLY A 24 9.72 -9.07 -6.28
N ARG A 25 9.09 -8.95 -5.12
CA ARG A 25 8.43 -10.06 -4.44
C ARG A 25 6.99 -9.72 -4.13
N ALA A 26 6.12 -10.70 -4.41
CA ALA A 26 4.72 -10.65 -4.03
C ALA A 26 4.56 -10.62 -2.50
N ARG A 27 3.61 -9.82 -2.03
CA ARG A 27 3.10 -9.79 -0.66
C ARG A 27 1.58 -9.79 -0.69
N ALA A 28 0.94 -10.29 0.34
CA ALA A 28 -0.49 -10.11 0.51
C ALA A 28 -0.84 -8.62 0.67
N ALA A 29 -2.06 -8.24 0.28
CA ALA A 29 -2.55 -6.88 0.49
C ALA A 29 -2.58 -6.52 1.97
N GLN A 30 -3.08 -7.46 2.79
CA GLN A 30 -3.06 -7.39 4.25
C GLN A 30 -2.64 -8.75 4.82
N GLU A 31 -1.91 -8.70 5.93
CA GLU A 31 -1.47 -9.87 6.69
C GLU A 31 -1.66 -9.58 8.16
N VAL A 32 -2.33 -10.49 8.87
CA VAL A 32 -2.56 -10.33 10.30
C VAL A 32 -2.45 -11.65 11.04
N ASP A 33 -1.73 -11.65 12.16
CA ASP A 33 -1.75 -12.72 13.12
C ASP A 33 -2.92 -12.49 14.09
N LEU A 34 -3.96 -13.31 13.96
CA LEU A 34 -5.15 -13.22 14.77
C LEU A 34 -4.91 -13.86 16.14
N SER A 35 -5.43 -13.24 17.18
CA SER A 35 -5.32 -13.68 18.56
C SER A 35 -6.59 -13.36 19.33
N PHE A 36 -6.92 -14.17 20.34
CA PHE A 36 -7.99 -13.84 21.26
C PHE A 36 -7.61 -12.67 22.18
N ARG A 37 -8.59 -11.85 22.54
CA ARG A 37 -8.41 -10.78 23.53
C ARG A 37 -8.53 -11.27 24.97
N VAL A 38 -9.10 -12.46 25.14
CA VAL A 38 -9.34 -13.14 26.43
C VAL A 38 -8.63 -14.50 26.45
N ALA A 39 -8.43 -15.06 27.62
CA ALA A 39 -7.75 -16.35 27.79
C ALA A 39 -8.76 -17.48 28.03
N GLY A 40 -8.39 -18.72 27.74
CA GLY A 40 -9.20 -19.91 28.05
C GLY A 40 -8.86 -21.11 27.18
N PRO A 41 -9.48 -22.26 27.43
CA PRO A 41 -9.29 -23.45 26.62
C PRO A 41 -9.96 -23.31 25.25
N LEU A 42 -9.20 -23.62 24.19
CA LEU A 42 -9.68 -23.61 22.81
C LEU A 42 -10.55 -24.84 22.59
N ILE A 43 -11.83 -24.66 22.25
CA ILE A 43 -12.77 -25.76 22.04
C ILE A 43 -13.10 -26.00 20.58
N GLU A 44 -12.91 -25.01 19.73
CA GLU A 44 -13.23 -25.10 18.31
C GLU A 44 -12.16 -24.42 17.47
N LEU A 45 -11.39 -25.26 16.75
CA LEU A 45 -10.44 -24.85 15.73
C LEU A 45 -10.38 -25.97 14.70
N PRO A 46 -10.79 -25.76 13.42
CA PRO A 46 -10.75 -26.81 12.41
C PRO A 46 -9.31 -27.33 12.20
N ASN A 47 -9.16 -28.65 12.12
CA ASN A 47 -7.83 -29.26 11.94
C ASN A 47 -7.22 -28.93 10.57
N ASP A 48 -8.07 -28.79 9.57
CA ASP A 48 -7.75 -28.46 8.16
C ASP A 48 -7.89 -26.94 7.87
N ILE A 49 -7.67 -26.12 8.89
CA ILE A 49 -7.87 -24.66 8.78
C ILE A 49 -6.89 -23.99 7.80
N VAL A 50 -5.67 -24.51 7.67
CA VAL A 50 -4.66 -23.96 6.78
C VAL A 50 -5.08 -24.18 5.32
N GLY A 51 -5.16 -23.10 4.57
CA GLY A 51 -5.65 -23.06 3.19
C GLY A 51 -7.16 -22.75 3.06
N ARG A 52 -7.93 -22.74 4.15
CA ARG A 52 -9.35 -22.34 4.13
C ARG A 52 -9.51 -20.84 3.92
N GLU A 53 -10.57 -20.51 3.19
CA GLU A 53 -11.02 -19.13 3.00
C GLU A 53 -12.12 -18.77 3.99
N TYR A 54 -12.05 -17.56 4.50
CA TYR A 54 -13.02 -16.98 5.42
C TYR A 54 -13.47 -15.62 4.90
N ARG A 55 -14.73 -15.30 5.06
CA ARG A 55 -15.28 -13.97 4.80
C ARG A 55 -15.19 -13.12 6.04
N GLN A 56 -15.21 -11.82 5.87
CA GLN A 56 -15.29 -10.88 6.98
C GLN A 56 -16.49 -11.22 7.88
N GLY A 57 -16.23 -11.39 9.18
CA GLY A 57 -17.23 -11.74 10.17
C GLY A 57 -17.39 -13.25 10.43
N ASP A 58 -16.81 -14.13 9.61
CA ASP A 58 -16.83 -15.56 9.84
C ASP A 58 -16.06 -15.94 11.09
N GLU A 59 -16.56 -16.93 11.84
CA GLU A 59 -15.89 -17.46 13.01
C GLU A 59 -14.79 -18.44 12.57
N ILE A 60 -13.57 -18.19 13.07
CA ILE A 60 -12.38 -18.99 12.77
C ILE A 60 -12.10 -20.01 13.89
N ALA A 61 -12.26 -19.57 15.12
CA ALA A 61 -11.98 -20.37 16.31
C ALA A 61 -12.78 -19.86 17.52
N ARG A 62 -12.97 -20.73 18.54
CA ARG A 62 -13.71 -20.40 19.76
C ARG A 62 -13.02 -20.91 21.00
N ILE A 63 -12.96 -20.07 22.02
CA ILE A 63 -12.63 -20.41 23.40
C ILE A 63 -13.91 -20.84 24.12
N ASP A 64 -13.80 -21.70 25.14
CA ASP A 64 -14.93 -22.08 26.00
C ASP A 64 -15.58 -20.83 26.62
N PRO A 65 -16.82 -20.51 26.28
CA PRO A 65 -17.47 -19.28 26.74
C PRO A 65 -18.10 -19.41 28.14
N ARG A 66 -18.17 -20.60 28.73
CA ARG A 66 -18.99 -20.89 29.93
C ARG A 66 -18.68 -19.98 31.12
N ASP A 67 -17.42 -19.71 31.39
CA ASP A 67 -17.04 -18.85 32.52
C ASP A 67 -17.45 -17.38 32.25
N TYR A 68 -17.34 -16.93 31.03
CA TYR A 68 -17.77 -15.59 30.58
C TYR A 68 -19.29 -15.44 30.61
N GLU A 69 -20.05 -16.47 30.21
CA GLU A 69 -21.51 -16.51 30.31
C GLU A 69 -21.99 -16.45 31.77
N VAL A 70 -21.35 -17.18 32.65
CA VAL A 70 -21.64 -17.13 34.08
C VAL A 70 -21.43 -15.73 34.63
N LYS A 71 -20.35 -15.05 34.24
CA LYS A 71 -20.05 -13.69 34.67
C LYS A 71 -21.07 -12.70 34.19
N VAL A 72 -21.52 -12.79 32.95
CA VAL A 72 -22.61 -11.95 32.38
C VAL A 72 -23.89 -12.15 33.20
N ARG A 73 -24.35 -13.39 33.42
CA ARG A 73 -25.54 -13.70 34.22
C ARG A 73 -25.46 -13.17 35.65
N GLU A 74 -24.28 -13.28 36.28
CA GLU A 74 -24.04 -12.74 37.63
C GLU A 74 -24.26 -11.21 37.65
N LEU A 75 -23.68 -10.47 36.70
CA LEU A 75 -23.78 -9.03 36.61
C LEU A 75 -25.21 -8.58 36.24
N GLU A 76 -25.92 -9.32 35.41
CA GLU A 76 -27.33 -9.08 35.10
C GLU A 76 -28.20 -9.17 36.36
N ALA A 77 -27.99 -10.23 37.16
CA ALA A 77 -28.72 -10.38 38.42
C ALA A 77 -28.38 -9.29 39.46
N ARG A 78 -27.12 -8.79 39.47
CA ARG A 78 -26.73 -7.66 40.34
C ARG A 78 -27.38 -6.35 39.86
N LEU A 79 -27.40 -6.10 38.54
CA LEU A 79 -28.02 -4.94 37.94
C LEU A 79 -29.52 -4.88 38.24
N ASP A 80 -30.22 -6.01 38.13
CA ASP A 80 -31.66 -6.06 38.44
C ASP A 80 -31.96 -5.74 39.91
N ARG A 81 -31.11 -6.18 40.84
CA ARG A 81 -31.18 -5.82 42.24
C ARG A 81 -30.97 -4.30 42.45
N ALA A 82 -29.96 -3.74 41.80
CA ALA A 82 -29.66 -2.31 41.89
C ALA A 82 -30.79 -1.47 41.28
N ARG A 83 -31.37 -1.86 40.15
CA ARG A 83 -32.56 -1.21 39.56
C ARG A 83 -33.77 -1.21 40.50
N SER A 84 -33.98 -2.31 41.22
CA SER A 84 -35.02 -2.40 42.25
C SER A 84 -34.75 -1.45 43.42
N SER A 85 -33.48 -1.29 43.82
CA SER A 85 -33.06 -0.29 44.82
C SER A 85 -33.32 1.14 44.35
N VAL A 86 -33.02 1.47 43.10
CA VAL A 86 -33.32 2.78 42.50
C VAL A 86 -34.82 3.05 42.55
N LYS A 87 -35.66 2.08 42.16
CA LYS A 87 -37.13 2.22 42.20
C LYS A 87 -37.60 2.55 43.62
N ARG A 88 -37.10 1.87 44.65
CA ARG A 88 -37.42 2.11 46.06
C ARG A 88 -36.95 3.51 46.51
N ALA A 89 -35.68 3.86 46.25
CA ALA A 89 -35.10 5.14 46.65
C ALA A 89 -35.81 6.33 45.97
N LYS A 90 -36.15 6.19 44.68
CA LYS A 90 -36.98 7.20 43.97
C LYS A 90 -38.35 7.36 44.60
N GLY A 91 -39.01 6.26 44.99
CA GLY A 91 -40.31 6.31 45.67
C GLY A 91 -40.24 6.97 47.05
N GLU A 92 -39.19 6.67 47.83
CA GLU A 92 -38.96 7.30 49.14
C GLU A 92 -38.68 8.78 49.02
N TYR A 93 -37.80 9.18 48.11
CA TYR A 93 -37.52 10.60 47.85
C TYR A 93 -38.77 11.36 47.43
N LYS A 94 -39.55 10.80 46.50
CA LYS A 94 -40.80 11.43 46.04
C LYS A 94 -41.80 11.62 47.18
N ARG A 95 -41.96 10.61 48.08
CA ARG A 95 -42.85 10.75 49.24
C ARG A 95 -42.39 11.83 50.21
N GLU A 96 -41.09 11.84 50.54
CA GLU A 96 -40.51 12.82 51.46
C GLU A 96 -40.64 14.26 50.91
N LEU A 97 -40.37 14.41 49.61
CA LEU A 97 -40.53 15.71 48.91
C LEU A 97 -41.98 16.20 48.95
N ASN A 98 -42.96 15.33 48.67
CA ASN A 98 -44.37 15.68 48.71
C ASN A 98 -44.82 16.09 50.14
N ILE A 99 -44.32 15.40 51.19
CA ILE A 99 -44.63 15.77 52.58
C ILE A 99 -44.08 17.18 52.88
N PHE A 100 -42.85 17.46 52.49
CA PHE A 100 -42.21 18.76 52.70
C PHE A 100 -42.92 19.88 51.95
N GLU A 101 -43.42 19.63 50.73
CA GLU A 101 -44.16 20.60 49.91
C GLU A 101 -45.57 20.88 50.47
N GLN A 102 -46.21 19.85 51.07
CA GLN A 102 -47.53 20.01 51.65
C GLN A 102 -47.52 20.64 53.05
N ASP A 103 -46.54 20.26 53.88
CA ASP A 103 -46.37 20.80 55.23
C ASP A 103 -44.84 20.81 55.58
N ALA A 104 -44.26 22.02 55.47
CA ALA A 104 -42.85 22.23 55.79
C ALA A 104 -42.50 22.00 57.27
N GLY A 105 -43.51 21.84 58.16
CA GLY A 105 -43.33 21.48 59.57
C GLY A 105 -43.30 19.99 59.83
N ALA A 106 -43.80 19.15 58.90
CA ALA A 106 -43.90 17.70 59.08
C ALA A 106 -42.56 16.98 58.76
N THR A 107 -41.63 17.55 57.98
CA THR A 107 -40.29 17.02 57.72
C THR A 107 -39.27 18.14 57.54
N SER A 108 -37.98 17.81 57.61
CA SER A 108 -36.91 18.79 57.43
C SER A 108 -36.32 18.76 56.03
N LYS A 109 -35.83 19.90 55.53
CA LYS A 109 -35.08 19.98 54.29
C LYS A 109 -33.91 19.00 54.26
N THR A 110 -33.25 18.81 55.40
CA THR A 110 -32.15 17.85 55.57
C THR A 110 -32.61 16.41 55.32
N ALA A 111 -33.86 16.03 55.71
CA ALA A 111 -34.41 14.71 55.45
C ALA A 111 -34.66 14.50 53.94
N VAL A 112 -35.20 15.49 53.25
CA VAL A 112 -35.40 15.49 51.81
C VAL A 112 -34.04 15.35 51.08
N ASP A 113 -33.04 16.14 51.49
CA ASP A 113 -31.69 16.09 50.90
C ASP A 113 -31.05 14.72 51.09
N ARG A 114 -31.14 14.10 52.27
CA ARG A 114 -30.68 12.72 52.51
C ARG A 114 -31.32 11.68 51.57
N LYS A 115 -32.65 11.81 51.36
CA LYS A 115 -33.36 10.87 50.46
C LYS A 115 -32.98 11.11 49.00
N ARG A 116 -32.70 12.35 48.62
CA ARG A 116 -32.16 12.70 47.30
C ARG A 116 -30.77 12.03 47.11
N ASP A 117 -29.88 12.19 48.09
CA ASP A 117 -28.53 11.61 48.02
C ASP A 117 -28.58 10.08 47.94
N THR A 118 -29.49 9.44 48.72
CA THR A 118 -29.68 7.97 48.64
C THR A 118 -30.14 7.54 47.24
N ARG A 119 -31.07 8.29 46.63
CA ARG A 119 -31.56 8.06 45.26
C ARG A 119 -30.41 8.20 44.26
N ASP A 120 -29.62 9.26 44.40
CA ASP A 120 -28.54 9.57 43.47
C ASP A 120 -27.40 8.56 43.58
N GLN A 121 -27.08 8.08 44.79
CA GLN A 121 -26.16 6.96 45.01
C GLN A 121 -26.65 5.66 44.35
N ALA A 122 -27.95 5.34 44.52
CA ALA A 122 -28.52 4.14 43.89
C ALA A 122 -28.47 4.23 42.34
N ILE A 123 -28.71 5.44 41.79
CA ILE A 123 -28.58 5.67 40.33
C ILE A 123 -27.12 5.49 39.85
N ALA A 124 -26.18 6.03 40.63
CA ALA A 124 -24.74 5.87 40.29
C ALA A 124 -24.31 4.42 40.31
N GLU A 125 -24.81 3.61 41.26
CA GLU A 125 -24.54 2.18 41.33
C GLU A 125 -25.06 1.41 40.09
N VAL A 126 -26.29 1.75 39.64
CA VAL A 126 -26.83 1.17 38.40
C VAL A 126 -25.91 1.47 37.21
N LYS A 127 -25.44 2.70 37.04
CA LYS A 127 -24.54 3.09 35.97
C LYS A 127 -23.20 2.32 36.01
N SER A 128 -22.67 2.12 37.22
CA SER A 128 -21.44 1.36 37.43
C SER A 128 -21.60 -0.11 37.03
N LEU A 129 -22.72 -0.74 37.42
CA LEU A 129 -23.04 -2.10 37.06
C LEU A 129 -23.36 -2.28 35.57
N GLU A 130 -24.01 -1.31 34.93
CA GLU A 130 -24.22 -1.30 33.49
C GLU A 130 -22.89 -1.30 32.74
N ALA A 131 -21.96 -0.43 33.10
CA ALA A 131 -20.61 -0.43 32.50
C ALA A 131 -19.85 -1.76 32.73
N SER A 132 -20.00 -2.35 33.93
CA SER A 132 -19.37 -3.65 34.23
C SER A 132 -20.01 -4.78 33.42
N LEU A 133 -21.31 -4.75 33.21
CA LEU A 133 -22.04 -5.73 32.38
C LEU A 133 -21.63 -5.62 30.91
N ASP A 134 -21.51 -4.41 30.39
CA ASP A 134 -21.07 -4.18 29.00
C ASP A 134 -19.65 -4.72 28.79
N ALA A 135 -18.74 -4.48 29.74
CA ALA A 135 -17.39 -5.05 29.68
C ALA A 135 -17.41 -6.59 29.68
N ALA A 136 -18.23 -7.23 30.53
CA ALA A 136 -18.34 -8.67 30.56
C ALA A 136 -18.97 -9.25 29.27
N LYS A 137 -19.91 -8.54 28.65
CA LYS A 137 -20.46 -8.92 27.34
C LYS A 137 -19.43 -8.79 26.22
N ASP A 138 -18.55 -7.80 26.29
CA ASP A 138 -17.43 -7.67 25.37
C ASP A 138 -16.47 -8.83 25.53
N ASP A 139 -16.10 -9.20 26.76
CA ASP A 139 -15.24 -10.35 27.05
C ASP A 139 -15.86 -11.66 26.52
N LEU A 140 -17.17 -11.86 26.70
CA LEU A 140 -17.87 -13.01 26.13
C LEU A 140 -17.82 -13.00 24.58
N ARG A 141 -17.98 -11.86 23.95
CA ARG A 141 -17.88 -11.72 22.51
C ARG A 141 -16.46 -12.02 22.02
N TYR A 142 -15.43 -11.68 22.80
CA TYR A 142 -14.03 -11.94 22.51
C TYR A 142 -13.62 -13.41 22.67
N THR A 143 -14.52 -14.29 23.14
CA THR A 143 -14.31 -15.75 23.09
C THR A 143 -14.41 -16.32 21.68
N ASN A 144 -15.01 -15.59 20.74
CA ASN A 144 -15.07 -15.94 19.33
C ASN A 144 -13.99 -15.18 18.57
N LEU A 145 -13.15 -15.89 17.83
CA LEU A 145 -12.16 -15.31 16.93
C LEU A 145 -12.79 -15.19 15.53
N ILE A 146 -13.03 -13.97 15.11
CA ILE A 146 -13.68 -13.67 13.82
C ILE A 146 -12.68 -13.12 12.80
N ALA A 147 -12.91 -13.40 11.52
CA ALA A 147 -12.14 -12.84 10.41
C ALA A 147 -12.42 -11.32 10.27
N PRO A 148 -11.39 -10.46 10.34
CA PRO A 148 -11.55 -9.01 10.21
C PRO A 148 -11.75 -8.55 8.76
N PHE A 149 -11.39 -9.39 7.78
CA PHE A 149 -11.53 -9.17 6.32
C PHE A 149 -11.60 -10.53 5.62
N ASP A 150 -11.97 -10.51 4.34
CA ASP A 150 -11.99 -11.70 3.49
C ASP A 150 -10.56 -12.17 3.23
N GLY A 151 -10.27 -13.45 3.53
CA GLY A 151 -8.92 -13.93 3.38
C GLY A 151 -8.76 -15.43 3.59
N ARG A 152 -7.53 -15.89 3.45
CA ARG A 152 -7.15 -17.31 3.61
C ARG A 152 -6.23 -17.47 4.81
N VAL A 153 -6.49 -18.50 5.61
CA VAL A 153 -5.59 -18.88 6.71
C VAL A 153 -4.36 -19.60 6.13
N VAL A 154 -3.17 -19.11 6.46
CA VAL A 154 -1.90 -19.65 5.94
C VAL A 154 -1.02 -20.30 7.01
N ALA A 155 -1.27 -20.02 8.26
CA ALA A 155 -0.57 -20.65 9.38
C ALA A 155 -1.49 -20.84 10.57
N LYS A 156 -1.24 -21.92 11.33
CA LYS A 156 -1.88 -22.27 12.60
C LYS A 156 -0.78 -22.36 13.64
N TYR A 157 -0.94 -21.70 14.79
CA TYR A 157 0.07 -21.62 15.85
C TYR A 157 -0.31 -22.39 17.11
N VAL A 158 -1.57 -22.83 17.22
CA VAL A 158 -2.10 -23.54 18.39
C VAL A 158 -2.91 -24.75 17.95
N GLU A 159 -3.10 -25.70 18.85
CA GLU A 159 -3.90 -26.89 18.61
C GLU A 159 -5.23 -26.83 19.38
N ASN A 160 -6.23 -27.62 18.92
CA ASN A 160 -7.50 -27.77 19.62
C ASN A 160 -7.27 -28.30 21.03
N PHE A 161 -8.11 -27.86 21.98
CA PHE A 161 -8.06 -28.22 23.41
C PHE A 161 -6.82 -27.69 24.16
N GLN A 162 -6.03 -26.80 23.53
CA GLN A 162 -4.95 -26.11 24.19
C GLN A 162 -5.48 -24.88 24.95
N ASP A 163 -4.91 -24.59 26.13
CA ASP A 163 -5.13 -23.32 26.80
C ASP A 163 -4.39 -22.20 26.08
N VAL A 164 -5.14 -21.16 25.64
CA VAL A 164 -4.58 -19.98 24.98
C VAL A 164 -4.62 -18.78 25.90
N ARG A 165 -3.58 -17.95 25.82
CA ARG A 165 -3.48 -16.70 26.55
C ARG A 165 -4.03 -15.54 25.72
N ALA A 166 -4.49 -14.49 26.38
CA ALA A 166 -4.82 -13.25 25.69
C ALA A 166 -3.60 -12.74 24.87
N LYS A 167 -3.86 -12.33 23.62
CA LYS A 167 -2.88 -11.83 22.63
C LYS A 167 -1.87 -12.90 22.13
N GLN A 168 -2.08 -14.18 22.44
CA GLN A 168 -1.30 -15.26 21.84
C GLN A 168 -1.78 -15.48 20.39
N HIS A 169 -0.86 -15.54 19.43
CA HIS A 169 -1.20 -15.81 18.04
C HIS A 169 -1.83 -17.19 17.87
N VAL A 170 -2.94 -17.24 17.16
CA VAL A 170 -3.73 -18.46 16.91
C VAL A 170 -3.60 -18.89 15.45
N VAL A 171 -3.89 -18.00 14.54
CA VAL A 171 -3.78 -18.22 13.09
C VAL A 171 -3.27 -16.96 12.40
N ARG A 172 -2.68 -17.15 11.22
CA ARG A 172 -2.33 -16.05 10.30
C ARG A 172 -3.31 -16.02 9.16
N LEU A 173 -3.96 -14.88 8.97
CA LEU A 173 -4.90 -14.60 7.89
C LEU A 173 -4.24 -13.67 6.87
N LEU A 174 -4.31 -14.03 5.59
CA LEU A 174 -3.88 -13.19 4.47
C LEU A 174 -5.10 -12.77 3.64
N ASP A 175 -5.15 -11.50 3.27
CA ASP A 175 -6.04 -11.02 2.22
C ASP A 175 -5.52 -11.52 0.86
N THR A 176 -6.37 -12.27 0.17
CA THR A 176 -6.06 -12.86 -1.14
C THR A 176 -6.75 -12.14 -2.30
N SER A 177 -7.51 -11.08 -2.03
CA SER A 177 -8.23 -10.32 -3.07
C SER A 177 -7.30 -9.50 -3.95
N GLN A 178 -6.24 -8.96 -3.33
CA GLN A 178 -5.23 -8.15 -3.99
C GLN A 178 -3.83 -8.63 -3.64
N VAL A 179 -2.91 -8.41 -4.56
CA VAL A 179 -1.49 -8.74 -4.39
C VAL A 179 -0.67 -7.47 -4.52
N LYS A 180 0.22 -7.27 -3.57
CA LYS A 180 1.27 -6.25 -3.64
C LYS A 180 2.55 -6.86 -4.15
N ILE A 181 3.28 -6.14 -5.00
CA ILE A 181 4.65 -6.49 -5.34
C ILE A 181 5.56 -5.32 -4.98
N VAL A 182 6.58 -5.61 -4.20
CA VAL A 182 7.59 -4.59 -3.83
C VAL A 182 8.77 -4.74 -4.77
N VAL A 183 9.09 -3.67 -5.46
CA VAL A 183 10.24 -3.56 -6.37
C VAL A 183 11.17 -2.47 -5.89
N ASP A 184 12.46 -2.64 -6.10
CA ASP A 184 13.48 -1.69 -5.69
C ASP A 184 13.93 -0.84 -6.89
N ILE A 185 13.63 0.45 -6.86
CA ILE A 185 13.94 1.41 -7.92
C ILE A 185 15.18 2.22 -7.54
N PRO A 186 16.24 2.27 -8.39
CA PRO A 186 17.42 3.09 -8.14
C PRO A 186 17.10 4.57 -8.01
N GLU A 187 17.85 5.28 -7.15
CA GLU A 187 17.66 6.71 -6.85
C GLU A 187 17.62 7.59 -8.10
N ASN A 188 18.49 7.30 -9.08
CA ASN A 188 18.56 8.07 -10.33
C ASN A 188 17.34 7.90 -11.25
N MET A 189 16.41 7.00 -10.92
CA MET A 189 15.20 6.73 -11.71
C MET A 189 13.92 7.09 -10.98
N ILE A 190 13.98 7.39 -9.68
CA ILE A 190 12.78 7.63 -8.87
C ILE A 190 11.99 8.87 -9.36
N SER A 191 12.67 9.89 -9.87
CA SER A 191 12.04 11.10 -10.41
C SER A 191 11.21 10.84 -11.68
N GLN A 192 11.47 9.75 -12.39
CA GLN A 192 10.76 9.38 -13.60
C GLN A 192 9.50 8.56 -13.31
N LEU A 193 9.33 8.10 -12.07
CA LEU A 193 8.24 7.21 -11.68
C LEU A 193 6.84 7.86 -11.88
N SER A 194 6.75 9.18 -11.71
CA SER A 194 5.51 9.95 -11.94
C SER A 194 5.05 9.99 -13.40
N TYR A 195 5.94 9.64 -14.32
CA TYR A 195 5.65 9.61 -15.78
C TYR A 195 5.47 8.19 -16.31
N VAL A 196 5.48 7.16 -15.42
CA VAL A 196 5.32 5.76 -15.83
C VAL A 196 3.85 5.43 -15.97
N GLU A 197 3.49 4.88 -17.10
CA GLU A 197 2.17 4.32 -17.42
C GLU A 197 2.30 2.85 -17.83
N ASP A 198 1.18 2.17 -17.97
CA ASP A 198 1.13 0.76 -18.38
C ASP A 198 2.06 -0.16 -17.59
N ILE A 199 2.01 -0.04 -16.26
CA ILE A 199 2.81 -0.89 -15.39
C ILE A 199 2.26 -2.32 -15.46
N ASN A 200 3.15 -3.24 -15.75
CA ASN A 200 2.85 -4.67 -15.85
C ASN A 200 3.79 -5.48 -14.99
N VAL A 201 3.24 -6.51 -14.37
CA VAL A 201 3.98 -7.48 -13.56
C VAL A 201 3.92 -8.85 -14.21
N VAL A 202 5.07 -9.51 -14.29
CA VAL A 202 5.20 -10.89 -14.73
C VAL A 202 5.86 -11.68 -13.61
N TYR A 203 5.19 -12.70 -13.11
CA TYR A 203 5.73 -13.59 -12.09
C TYR A 203 6.53 -14.73 -12.71
N ASP A 204 7.65 -15.09 -12.09
CA ASP A 204 8.55 -16.14 -12.60
C ASP A 204 7.85 -17.52 -12.63
N ALA A 205 6.84 -17.74 -11.75
CA ALA A 205 6.02 -18.94 -11.75
C ALA A 205 5.04 -19.01 -12.94
N PHE A 206 4.72 -17.87 -13.58
CA PHE A 206 3.76 -17.77 -14.69
C PHE A 206 4.36 -16.97 -15.84
N PRO A 207 5.40 -17.50 -16.51
CA PRO A 207 6.08 -16.79 -17.61
C PRO A 207 5.11 -16.55 -18.77
N GLY A 208 5.14 -15.33 -19.30
CA GLY A 208 4.24 -14.93 -20.40
C GLY A 208 2.90 -14.37 -19.96
N ARG A 209 2.59 -14.37 -18.67
CA ARG A 209 1.38 -13.76 -18.11
C ARG A 209 1.70 -12.36 -17.59
N SER A 210 1.25 -11.35 -18.31
CA SER A 210 1.39 -9.93 -17.92
C SER A 210 0.14 -9.49 -17.16
N ILE A 211 0.34 -8.99 -15.95
CA ILE A 211 -0.74 -8.55 -15.06
C ILE A 211 -0.61 -7.04 -14.90
N PRO A 212 -1.64 -6.26 -15.28
CA PRO A 212 -1.63 -4.83 -15.09
C PRO A 212 -1.62 -4.48 -13.61
N ALA A 213 -0.78 -3.53 -13.23
CA ALA A 213 -0.61 -3.08 -11.87
C ALA A 213 -0.58 -1.56 -11.78
N SER A 214 -0.81 -1.03 -10.61
CA SER A 214 -0.72 0.41 -10.32
C SER A 214 0.25 0.67 -9.16
N ILE A 215 0.79 1.89 -9.10
CA ILE A 215 1.62 2.31 -7.96
C ILE A 215 0.69 2.52 -6.76
N HIS A 216 0.96 1.77 -5.69
CA HIS A 216 0.26 1.91 -4.42
C HIS A 216 0.99 2.85 -3.47
N GLU A 217 2.31 2.67 -3.35
CA GLU A 217 3.13 3.43 -2.42
C GLU A 217 4.56 3.56 -2.96
N VAL A 218 5.17 4.71 -2.72
CA VAL A 218 6.59 4.96 -3.00
C VAL A 218 7.28 5.24 -1.66
N GLY A 219 8.25 4.40 -1.31
CA GLY A 219 9.01 4.59 -0.08
C GLY A 219 9.75 5.92 -0.08
N THR A 220 9.75 6.59 1.04
CA THR A 220 10.41 7.91 1.21
C THR A 220 11.85 7.80 1.70
N GLU A 221 12.28 6.59 2.08
CA GLU A 221 13.63 6.32 2.58
C GLU A 221 14.33 5.32 1.66
N ALA A 222 15.55 5.68 1.24
CA ALA A 222 16.38 4.78 0.43
C ALA A 222 17.06 3.73 1.30
N SER A 223 17.19 2.53 0.79
CA SER A 223 18.05 1.50 1.37
C SER A 223 19.52 1.96 1.33
N LEU A 224 20.15 2.07 2.47
CA LEU A 224 21.56 2.48 2.58
C LEU A 224 22.53 1.53 1.89
N THR A 225 22.14 0.26 1.75
CA THR A 225 22.98 -0.77 1.14
C THR A 225 22.90 -0.76 -0.38
N THR A 226 21.68 -0.64 -0.94
CA THR A 226 21.44 -0.75 -2.38
C THR A 226 21.24 0.58 -3.08
N ARG A 227 21.01 1.67 -2.33
CA ARG A 227 20.62 3.01 -2.83
C ARG A 227 19.40 2.94 -3.75
N THR A 228 18.42 2.14 -3.33
CA THR A 228 17.16 1.98 -4.02
C THR A 228 16.01 2.41 -3.13
N TYR A 229 14.93 2.89 -3.71
CA TYR A 229 13.67 3.17 -3.04
C TYR A 229 12.70 2.02 -3.26
N PRO A 230 12.09 1.47 -2.21
CA PRO A 230 11.05 0.46 -2.37
C PRO A 230 9.78 1.10 -2.95
N VAL A 231 9.31 0.56 -4.06
CA VAL A 231 8.05 0.94 -4.67
C VAL A 231 7.11 -0.24 -4.59
N THR A 232 5.96 -0.03 -3.97
CA THR A 232 4.91 -1.04 -3.85
C THR A 232 3.90 -0.84 -4.98
N LEU A 233 3.77 -1.83 -5.82
CA LEU A 233 2.72 -1.92 -6.83
C LEU A 233 1.61 -2.81 -6.30
N ILE A 234 0.39 -2.59 -6.75
CA ILE A 234 -0.78 -3.37 -6.39
C ILE A 234 -1.54 -3.80 -7.64
N HIS A 235 -2.06 -5.00 -7.62
CA HIS A 235 -2.96 -5.52 -8.63
C HIS A 235 -4.00 -6.46 -8.00
N GLU A 236 -5.10 -6.68 -8.67
CA GLU A 236 -6.10 -7.67 -8.26
C GLU A 236 -5.57 -9.09 -8.49
N GLN A 237 -6.05 -10.02 -7.68
CA GLN A 237 -5.75 -11.44 -7.88
C GLN A 237 -6.45 -11.93 -9.16
N PRO A 238 -5.71 -12.44 -10.16
CA PRO A 238 -6.34 -12.99 -11.36
C PRO A 238 -7.20 -14.22 -11.04
N GLU A 239 -8.32 -14.38 -11.75
CA GLU A 239 -9.26 -15.48 -11.51
C GLU A 239 -8.69 -16.86 -11.90
N ASP A 240 -7.81 -16.90 -12.88
CA ASP A 240 -7.30 -18.13 -13.50
C ASP A 240 -5.97 -18.63 -12.91
N ILE A 241 -5.27 -17.81 -12.14
CA ILE A 241 -4.02 -18.16 -11.46
C ILE A 241 -4.01 -17.62 -10.03
N THR A 242 -3.33 -18.33 -9.13
CA THR A 242 -3.18 -17.88 -7.75
C THR A 242 -1.75 -17.40 -7.51
N ILE A 243 -1.59 -16.10 -7.27
CA ILE A 243 -0.32 -15.51 -6.86
C ILE A 243 -0.20 -15.63 -5.35
N LEU A 244 0.84 -16.29 -4.88
CA LEU A 244 1.11 -16.48 -3.46
C LEU A 244 2.14 -15.47 -2.95
N ALA A 245 1.98 -15.05 -1.69
CA ALA A 245 2.97 -14.23 -1.02
C ALA A 245 4.36 -14.92 -1.03
N GLY A 246 5.40 -14.15 -1.33
CA GLY A 246 6.77 -14.66 -1.48
C GLY A 246 7.19 -15.00 -2.91
N MET A 247 6.27 -15.12 -3.87
CA MET A 247 6.61 -15.35 -5.27
C MET A 247 7.46 -14.22 -5.82
N ALA A 248 8.49 -14.59 -6.59
CA ALA A 248 9.32 -13.65 -7.33
C ALA A 248 8.63 -13.25 -8.64
N GLY A 249 8.85 -12.00 -9.03
CA GLY A 249 8.32 -11.48 -10.29
C GLY A 249 9.10 -10.23 -10.72
N ARG A 250 8.75 -9.71 -11.86
CA ARG A 250 9.36 -8.52 -12.44
C ARG A 250 8.28 -7.54 -12.84
N ALA A 251 8.47 -6.28 -12.44
CA ALA A 251 7.63 -5.19 -12.90
C ALA A 251 8.34 -4.43 -14.02
N SER A 252 7.60 -4.08 -15.04
CA SER A 252 8.01 -3.20 -16.13
C SER A 252 6.94 -2.15 -16.37
N GLY A 253 7.34 -0.97 -16.80
CA GLY A 253 6.43 0.11 -17.13
C GLY A 253 6.87 0.81 -18.39
N ARG A 254 5.96 1.53 -19.01
CA ARG A 254 6.25 2.42 -20.14
C ARG A 254 6.27 3.85 -19.61
N VAL A 255 7.36 4.56 -19.83
CA VAL A 255 7.38 6.01 -19.60
C VAL A 255 6.60 6.65 -20.72
N LYS A 256 5.73 7.60 -20.45
CA LYS A 256 5.07 8.42 -21.45
C LYS A 256 6.07 8.80 -22.54
N THR A 257 5.82 8.35 -23.75
CA THR A 257 6.71 8.64 -24.87
C THR A 257 6.59 10.11 -25.27
N ALA A 258 7.65 10.57 -25.89
CA ALA A 258 7.89 11.94 -26.33
C ALA A 258 6.83 12.58 -27.25
N GLU A 259 5.71 11.93 -27.56
CA GLU A 259 4.56 12.62 -28.16
C GLU A 259 3.85 13.54 -27.15
N ASP A 260 3.80 13.16 -25.85
CA ASP A 260 3.40 14.08 -24.77
C ASP A 260 4.57 14.95 -24.29
N ALA A 261 5.81 14.52 -24.50
CA ALA A 261 7.04 15.29 -24.24
C ALA A 261 7.43 16.20 -25.44
N ALA A 262 6.79 16.07 -26.58
CA ALA A 262 6.97 16.99 -27.72
C ALA A 262 6.55 18.45 -27.39
N ALA A 263 5.79 18.62 -26.28
CA ALA A 263 5.63 19.92 -25.63
C ALA A 263 6.87 20.37 -24.82
N GLN A 264 7.86 19.48 -24.56
CA GLN A 264 9.02 19.74 -23.67
C GLN A 264 10.40 19.52 -24.33
N GLY A 265 10.48 19.22 -25.63
CA GLY A 265 11.74 19.07 -26.37
C GLY A 265 12.46 17.71 -26.14
N ILE A 266 13.26 17.28 -27.10
CA ILE A 266 14.01 16.03 -27.08
C ILE A 266 15.38 16.29 -26.43
N SER A 267 15.72 15.58 -25.35
CA SER A 267 17.06 15.70 -24.74
C SER A 267 18.10 14.91 -25.52
N VAL A 268 19.19 15.57 -25.91
CA VAL A 268 20.34 14.95 -26.57
C VAL A 268 21.64 15.26 -25.82
N PRO A 269 22.65 14.37 -25.80
CA PRO A 269 23.94 14.67 -25.19
C PRO A 269 24.56 15.96 -25.72
N VAL A 270 25.18 16.74 -24.83
CA VAL A 270 25.81 18.02 -25.19
C VAL A 270 26.78 17.88 -26.38
N GLY A 271 27.53 16.76 -26.44
CA GLY A 271 28.47 16.48 -27.53
C GLY A 271 27.84 16.16 -28.90
N ALA A 272 26.50 16.04 -28.98
CA ALA A 272 25.79 15.82 -30.24
C ALA A 272 25.45 17.15 -30.96
N VAL A 273 25.38 18.25 -30.19
CA VAL A 273 25.03 19.57 -30.72
C VAL A 273 26.32 20.37 -30.96
N PHE A 274 26.42 20.97 -32.12
CA PHE A 274 27.57 21.82 -32.46
C PHE A 274 27.09 23.08 -33.19
N THR A 275 27.89 24.15 -33.05
CA THR A 275 27.67 25.42 -33.71
C THR A 275 28.91 25.70 -34.58
N PRO A 276 28.81 25.84 -35.88
CA PRO A 276 29.93 26.23 -36.74
C PRO A 276 30.41 27.66 -36.40
N ASP A 277 31.73 27.90 -36.46
CA ASP A 277 32.34 29.20 -36.10
C ASP A 277 31.78 30.39 -36.94
N THR A 278 31.14 30.11 -38.08
CA THR A 278 30.60 31.10 -39.01
C THR A 278 29.11 31.32 -38.89
N GLU A 279 28.40 30.57 -38.04
CA GLU A 279 26.94 30.58 -37.94
C GLU A 279 26.52 30.64 -36.46
N GLU A 280 25.43 31.34 -36.15
CA GLU A 280 24.85 31.36 -34.78
C GLU A 280 23.81 30.23 -34.57
N GLN A 281 23.63 29.35 -35.55
CA GLN A 281 22.65 28.27 -35.57
C GLN A 281 23.26 26.97 -35.00
N ASN A 282 22.50 26.29 -34.15
CA ASN A 282 22.87 24.97 -33.65
C ASN A 282 22.50 23.88 -34.65
N TYR A 283 23.37 22.89 -34.77
CA TYR A 283 23.20 21.74 -35.66
C TYR A 283 23.48 20.42 -34.96
N VAL A 284 22.89 19.36 -35.54
CA VAL A 284 23.18 17.97 -35.23
C VAL A 284 23.48 17.20 -36.52
N TRP A 285 24.23 16.11 -36.43
CA TRP A 285 24.41 15.18 -37.52
C TRP A 285 23.41 14.05 -37.42
N VAL A 286 22.44 13.98 -38.34
CA VAL A 286 21.48 12.88 -38.45
C VAL A 286 22.10 11.84 -39.39
N ILE A 287 21.99 10.56 -39.01
CA ILE A 287 22.56 9.44 -39.76
C ILE A 287 21.41 8.60 -40.29
N ASP A 288 21.37 8.46 -41.61
CA ASP A 288 20.44 7.53 -42.26
C ASP A 288 20.88 6.08 -42.05
N GLU A 289 20.02 5.27 -41.46
CA GLU A 289 20.33 3.89 -41.08
C GLU A 289 20.57 2.98 -42.31
N GLN A 290 19.96 3.30 -43.48
CA GLN A 290 20.05 2.47 -44.68
C GLN A 290 21.29 2.79 -45.52
N SER A 291 21.58 4.06 -45.73
CA SER A 291 22.69 4.53 -46.56
C SER A 291 24.01 4.71 -45.79
N GLY A 292 23.91 4.88 -44.45
CA GLY A 292 25.02 5.25 -43.60
C GLY A 292 25.56 6.64 -43.81
N GLN A 293 24.78 7.54 -44.50
CA GLN A 293 25.22 8.91 -44.76
C GLN A 293 24.80 9.84 -43.61
N VAL A 294 25.64 10.81 -43.31
CA VAL A 294 25.35 11.88 -42.36
C VAL A 294 24.82 13.11 -43.05
N ALA A 295 23.77 13.70 -42.51
CA ALA A 295 23.20 14.96 -42.95
C ALA A 295 23.19 15.98 -41.83
N ARG A 296 23.62 17.22 -42.10
CA ARG A 296 23.59 18.31 -41.15
C ARG A 296 22.17 18.83 -41.04
N ARG A 297 21.61 18.86 -39.83
CA ARG A 297 20.26 19.39 -39.61
C ARG A 297 20.28 20.50 -38.56
N ALA A 298 19.65 21.62 -38.91
CA ALA A 298 19.47 22.74 -38.00
C ALA A 298 18.47 22.38 -36.91
N VAL A 299 18.80 22.74 -35.65
CA VAL A 299 17.99 22.47 -34.47
C VAL A 299 17.86 23.70 -33.60
N THR A 300 16.72 23.79 -32.90
CA THR A 300 16.51 24.86 -31.91
C THR A 300 16.81 24.27 -30.52
N ALA A 301 17.93 24.66 -29.95
CA ALA A 301 18.33 24.24 -28.60
C ALA A 301 17.51 25.00 -27.54
N GLY A 302 17.07 24.27 -26.48
CA GLY A 302 16.36 24.76 -25.32
C GLY A 302 17.26 24.84 -24.09
N ALA A 303 16.73 24.42 -22.95
CA ALA A 303 17.44 24.43 -21.67
C ALA A 303 18.50 23.32 -21.56
N LEU A 304 19.54 23.57 -20.76
CA LEU A 304 20.47 22.52 -20.35
C LEU A 304 19.82 21.70 -19.26
N VAL A 305 19.70 20.39 -19.45
CA VAL A 305 19.12 19.44 -18.52
C VAL A 305 20.19 18.44 -18.04
N PRO A 306 20.01 17.72 -16.93
CA PRO A 306 21.03 16.80 -16.41
C PRO A 306 21.46 15.72 -17.40
N THR A 307 20.62 15.39 -18.38
CA THR A 307 20.87 14.36 -19.40
C THR A 307 21.44 14.94 -20.71
N GLY A 308 21.58 16.28 -20.86
CA GLY A 308 22.07 16.91 -22.09
C GLY A 308 21.45 18.27 -22.35
N ILE A 309 21.24 18.58 -23.64
CA ILE A 309 20.55 19.77 -24.12
C ILE A 309 19.19 19.38 -24.68
N GLU A 310 18.15 20.11 -24.28
CA GLU A 310 16.81 20.01 -24.84
C GLU A 310 16.78 20.57 -26.26
N ILE A 311 16.30 19.79 -27.22
CA ILE A 311 16.04 20.24 -28.59
C ILE A 311 14.54 20.42 -28.77
N ARG A 312 14.11 21.65 -29.01
CA ARG A 312 12.68 21.98 -29.15
C ARG A 312 12.15 21.76 -30.56
N GLN A 313 12.99 21.91 -31.57
CA GLN A 313 12.62 21.71 -32.97
C GLN A 313 13.80 21.19 -33.78
N GLY A 314 13.50 20.43 -34.86
CA GLY A 314 14.49 19.97 -35.80
C GLY A 314 14.93 18.53 -35.70
N LEU A 315 14.45 17.79 -34.68
CA LEU A 315 14.67 16.35 -34.52
C LEU A 315 13.36 15.58 -34.33
N GLU A 316 13.31 14.38 -34.86
CA GLU A 316 12.21 13.44 -34.70
C GLU A 316 12.65 12.23 -33.86
N SER A 317 11.73 11.69 -33.09
CA SER A 317 11.99 10.48 -32.31
C SER A 317 12.26 9.30 -33.24
N GLY A 318 13.29 8.50 -32.91
CA GLY A 318 13.68 7.33 -33.72
C GLY A 318 14.82 7.61 -34.72
N GLU A 319 15.23 8.85 -34.91
CA GLU A 319 16.39 9.16 -35.75
C GLU A 319 17.72 8.84 -35.07
N TRP A 320 18.74 8.51 -35.88
CA TRP A 320 20.08 8.32 -35.37
C TRP A 320 20.87 9.61 -35.45
N ILE A 321 21.53 10.01 -34.35
CA ILE A 321 22.40 11.19 -34.29
C ILE A 321 23.78 10.85 -33.84
N ALA A 322 24.78 11.52 -34.38
CA ALA A 322 26.17 11.40 -33.97
C ALA A 322 26.39 12.10 -32.62
N VAL A 323 27.05 11.45 -31.64
CA VAL A 323 27.34 11.99 -30.31
C VAL A 323 28.82 12.20 -30.03
N ALA A 324 29.69 11.77 -30.93
CA ALA A 324 31.13 12.00 -30.83
C ALA A 324 31.74 12.23 -32.22
N GLY A 325 32.77 13.08 -32.29
CA GLY A 325 33.45 13.42 -33.53
C GLY A 325 32.69 14.37 -34.45
N VAL A 326 31.67 15.06 -33.91
CA VAL A 326 30.77 15.94 -34.71
C VAL A 326 31.47 17.06 -35.48
N HIS A 327 32.60 17.56 -34.96
CA HIS A 327 33.39 18.62 -35.63
C HIS A 327 34.22 18.10 -36.82
N SER A 328 34.35 16.80 -37.03
CA SER A 328 35.15 16.19 -38.10
C SER A 328 34.29 15.55 -39.18
N LEU A 329 32.97 15.65 -39.08
CA LEU A 329 32.03 15.14 -40.08
C LEU A 329 31.72 16.19 -41.12
N HIS A 330 31.44 15.70 -42.35
CA HIS A 330 31.07 16.55 -43.48
C HIS A 330 29.74 16.07 -44.09
N GLU A 331 28.99 16.98 -44.69
CA GLU A 331 27.72 16.68 -45.36
C GLU A 331 27.85 15.53 -46.36
N GLY A 332 26.96 14.56 -46.31
CA GLY A 332 26.95 13.40 -47.21
C GLY A 332 28.02 12.36 -46.95
N GLN A 333 28.86 12.52 -45.92
CA GLN A 333 29.93 11.54 -45.58
C GLN A 333 29.32 10.21 -45.17
N ARG A 334 29.89 9.09 -45.65
CA ARG A 334 29.52 7.74 -45.18
C ARG A 334 30.24 7.39 -43.88
N VAL A 335 29.49 6.90 -42.90
CA VAL A 335 29.96 6.51 -41.56
C VAL A 335 29.47 5.11 -41.21
N ARG A 336 30.21 4.45 -40.32
CA ARG A 336 29.78 3.18 -39.72
C ARG A 336 29.26 3.47 -38.32
N LEU A 337 28.00 3.13 -38.05
CA LEU A 337 27.40 3.27 -36.76
C LEU A 337 28.08 2.36 -35.70
N LEU A 338 28.61 2.97 -34.64
CA LEU A 338 28.92 2.29 -33.41
C LEU A 338 27.76 2.45 -32.47
N LYS A 339 26.87 1.45 -32.40
CA LYS A 339 25.74 1.43 -31.45
C LYS A 339 26.30 1.34 -30.04
N ASN A 340 25.82 2.19 -29.12
CA ASN A 340 26.14 2.10 -27.70
C ASN A 340 25.44 0.85 -27.12
N GLY A 341 26.21 -0.25 -26.93
CA GLY A 341 25.71 -1.49 -26.35
C GLY A 341 26.77 -2.56 -26.59
N GLY A 342 27.55 -2.90 -25.56
CA GLY A 342 28.70 -3.77 -25.56
C GLY A 342 28.54 -5.07 -26.35
N GLU A 343 29.42 -5.31 -27.06
CA GLU A 343 30.35 -6.11 -27.75
C GLU A 343 30.69 -5.47 -29.06
#